data_975c6a72737411df79422119939460f8
#
_entry.id   975c6a72737411df79422119939460f8
#
_cell.length_a   1.000
_cell.length_b   1.000
_cell.length_c   1.000
_cell.angle_alpha   90.00
_cell.angle_beta   90.00
_cell.angle_gamma   90.00
#
_symmetry.space_group_name_H-M   'P 1'
#
loop_
_entity.id
_entity.type
_entity.pdbx_description
1 polymer ?
#
loop_
_entity_poly.entity_id
_entity_poly.type
_entity_poly.pdbx_seq_one_letter_code
_entity_poly.pdbx_strand_id
1 'polypeptide(L)'
;MIKVYSQIDFNNVMKSKGIDDSNVENDKDSIFISITNRNGEMEHWFKENHKNVINLDFDDTSSDNEELMTISDKQAESLMFFIDDNLSDNTDDIDVYIHCLAGMSRSRAVAEYIKRHYDVVYDKRERDLYYNYLNHEVLNRLERKYRDYINNEIC
;
A
#
# COMPACT_ATOMS: atom_id res chain seq x y z
N MET A 1 -6.01 11.05 -4.81
CA MET A 1 -6.37 10.03 -5.82
C MET A 1 -5.51 8.79 -5.64
N ILE A 2 -6.07 7.61 -5.71
CA ILE A 2 -5.32 6.35 -5.61
C ILE A 2 -4.67 6.05 -6.96
N LYS A 3 -3.36 5.89 -6.95
CA LYS A 3 -2.52 5.61 -8.12
C LYS A 3 -1.74 4.32 -7.88
N VAL A 4 -1.99 3.30 -8.68
CA VAL A 4 -1.38 1.97 -8.52
C VAL A 4 -0.41 1.71 -9.67
N TYR A 5 0.77 1.20 -9.32
CA TYR A 5 1.86 0.99 -10.26
C TYR A 5 2.48 -0.40 -10.12
N SER A 6 3.11 -0.88 -11.20
CA SER A 6 4.19 -1.86 -11.08
C SER A 6 5.39 -1.20 -10.39
N GLN A 7 6.32 -1.99 -9.90
CA GLN A 7 7.53 -1.43 -9.29
C GLN A 7 8.37 -0.63 -10.29
N ILE A 8 8.48 -1.10 -11.52
CA ILE A 8 9.24 -0.39 -12.56
C ILE A 8 8.60 0.97 -12.84
N ASP A 9 7.29 1.03 -13.02
CA ASP A 9 6.59 2.29 -13.30
C ASP A 9 6.64 3.24 -12.10
N PHE A 10 6.50 2.71 -10.89
CA PHE A 10 6.64 3.51 -9.66
C PHE A 10 8.02 4.17 -9.59
N ASN A 11 9.09 3.39 -9.79
CA ASN A 11 10.45 3.90 -9.75
C ASN A 11 10.67 4.98 -10.83
N ASN A 12 10.13 4.78 -12.03
CA ASN A 12 10.21 5.77 -13.10
C ASN A 12 9.47 7.07 -12.76
N VAL A 13 8.31 6.97 -12.12
CA VAL A 13 7.54 8.15 -11.66
C VAL A 13 8.32 8.90 -10.58
N MET A 14 8.87 8.21 -9.59
CA MET A 14 9.66 8.84 -8.54
C MET A 14 10.90 9.54 -9.10
N LYS A 15 11.61 8.88 -10.01
CA LYS A 15 12.77 9.45 -10.70
C LYS A 15 12.38 10.69 -11.49
N SER A 16 11.31 10.62 -12.25
CA SER A 16 10.80 11.74 -13.05
C SER A 16 10.43 12.96 -12.21
N LYS A 17 9.86 12.72 -11.03
CA LYS A 17 9.48 13.78 -10.08
C LYS A 17 10.64 14.25 -9.19
N GLY A 18 11.78 13.58 -9.22
CA GLY A 18 12.91 13.89 -8.35
C GLY A 18 12.64 13.63 -6.87
N ILE A 19 11.80 12.63 -6.57
CA ILE A 19 11.43 12.28 -5.19
C ILE A 19 12.34 11.16 -4.67
N ASP A 20 12.95 11.37 -3.51
CA ASP A 20 13.78 10.38 -2.83
C ASP A 20 13.67 10.54 -1.30
N ASP A 21 14.46 9.76 -0.54
CA ASP A 21 14.44 9.82 0.93
C ASP A 21 14.78 11.21 1.50
N SER A 22 15.55 12.02 0.76
CA SER A 22 15.99 13.33 1.25
C SER A 22 14.88 14.40 1.19
N ASN A 23 13.84 14.20 0.38
CA ASN A 23 12.83 15.23 0.14
C ASN A 23 11.38 14.75 0.24
N VAL A 24 11.14 13.45 0.38
CA VAL A 24 9.79 12.88 0.35
C VAL A 24 8.87 13.46 1.41
N GLU A 25 9.37 13.78 2.59
CA GLU A 25 8.55 14.37 3.67
C GLU A 25 8.17 15.83 3.41
N ASN A 26 8.78 16.49 2.42
CA ASN A 26 8.36 17.84 1.99
C ASN A 26 7.03 17.82 1.24
N ASP A 27 6.67 16.67 0.66
CA ASP A 27 5.38 16.49 0.00
C ASP A 27 4.32 16.14 1.05
N LYS A 28 3.52 17.13 1.43
CA LYS A 28 2.46 16.97 2.43
C LYS A 28 1.16 16.40 1.85
N ASP A 29 1.08 16.27 0.53
CA ASP A 29 -0.14 15.89 -0.18
C ASP A 29 -0.04 14.50 -0.80
N SER A 30 0.98 13.74 -0.46
CA SER A 30 1.18 12.38 -1.01
C SER A 30 1.62 11.39 0.06
N ILE A 31 1.12 10.17 -0.07
CA ILE A 31 1.62 9.01 0.69
C ILE A 31 2.06 7.91 -0.26
N PHE A 32 3.01 7.09 0.17
CA PHE A 32 3.67 6.10 -0.66
C PHE A 32 3.69 4.75 0.07
N ILE A 33 3.12 3.73 -0.57
CA ILE A 33 3.05 2.36 -0.05
C ILE A 33 3.81 1.45 -1.02
N SER A 34 4.94 0.93 -0.57
CA SER A 34 5.86 0.15 -1.40
C SER A 34 5.88 -1.30 -0.92
N ILE A 35 5.50 -2.23 -1.80
CA ILE A 35 5.40 -3.65 -1.48
C ILE A 35 6.34 -4.43 -2.40
N THR A 36 7.26 -5.17 -1.80
CA THR A 36 8.19 -6.04 -2.53
C THR A 36 8.14 -7.47 -2.01
N ASN A 37 8.79 -8.38 -2.72
CA ASN A 37 8.93 -9.76 -2.29
C ASN A 37 9.99 -9.88 -1.18
N ARG A 38 9.84 -10.89 -0.31
CA ARG A 38 10.79 -11.12 0.78
C ARG A 38 12.20 -11.51 0.32
N ASN A 39 12.34 -12.06 -0.88
CA ASN A 39 13.62 -12.55 -1.39
C ASN A 39 14.60 -11.44 -1.78
N GLY A 40 14.20 -10.18 -1.77
CA GLY A 40 15.07 -9.05 -2.06
C GLY A 40 15.49 -8.89 -3.51
N GLU A 41 14.80 -9.54 -4.47
CA GLU A 41 15.10 -9.41 -5.89
C GLU A 41 15.00 -7.98 -6.39
N MET A 42 14.10 -7.20 -5.82
CA MET A 42 13.96 -5.79 -6.14
C MET A 42 13.92 -4.97 -4.86
N GLU A 43 14.80 -3.99 -4.76
CA GLU A 43 14.87 -3.10 -3.63
C GLU A 43 13.77 -2.03 -3.69
N HIS A 44 13.31 -1.60 -2.52
CA HIS A 44 12.44 -0.44 -2.41
C HIS A 44 13.13 0.82 -2.95
N TRP A 45 12.36 1.69 -3.58
CA TRP A 45 12.84 3.01 -4.01
C TRP A 45 13.32 3.85 -2.81
N PHE A 46 12.48 3.92 -1.76
CA PHE A 46 12.85 4.56 -0.51
C PHE A 46 13.61 3.57 0.38
N LYS A 47 14.74 3.98 0.90
CA LYS A 47 15.59 3.12 1.76
C LYS A 47 15.06 3.00 3.18
N GLU A 48 14.22 3.96 3.60
CA GLU A 48 13.67 4.05 4.95
C GLU A 48 12.17 4.31 4.90
N ASN A 49 11.48 3.96 5.99
CA ASN A 49 10.11 4.44 6.22
C ASN A 49 10.16 5.92 6.61
N HIS A 50 9.12 6.65 6.23
CA HIS A 50 8.92 8.06 6.57
C HIS A 50 7.50 8.24 7.07
N LYS A 51 7.15 9.44 7.53
CA LYS A 51 5.76 9.74 7.95
C LYS A 51 4.75 9.41 6.85
N ASN A 52 5.14 9.61 5.61
CA ASN A 52 4.33 9.40 4.42
C ASN A 52 4.83 8.26 3.53
N VAL A 53 5.73 7.41 4.01
CA VAL A 53 6.27 6.24 3.28
C VAL A 53 6.25 5.02 4.17
N ILE A 54 5.67 3.92 3.68
CA ILE A 54 5.80 2.61 4.30
C ILE A 54 6.33 1.60 3.29
N ASN A 55 7.39 0.89 3.67
CA ASN A 55 7.98 -0.22 2.92
C ASN A 55 7.59 -1.54 3.58
N LEU A 56 7.07 -2.48 2.80
CA LEU A 56 6.64 -3.80 3.28
C LEU A 56 7.17 -4.89 2.36
N ASP A 57 7.61 -5.98 2.97
CA ASP A 57 8.11 -7.18 2.26
C ASP A 57 7.22 -8.37 2.60
N PHE A 58 6.43 -8.82 1.66
CA PHE A 58 5.66 -10.06 1.72
C PHE A 58 5.35 -10.54 0.32
N ASP A 59 5.13 -11.84 0.19
CA ASP A 59 4.95 -12.45 -1.11
C ASP A 59 3.49 -12.40 -1.57
N ASP A 60 3.27 -12.51 -2.87
CA ASP A 60 1.93 -12.53 -3.45
C ASP A 60 1.36 -13.96 -3.41
N THR A 61 0.84 -14.31 -2.25
CA THR A 61 0.22 -15.61 -2.01
C THR A 61 -1.00 -15.45 -1.11
N SER A 62 -1.90 -16.39 -1.17
CA SER A 62 -3.10 -16.43 -0.31
C SER A 62 -2.87 -17.20 1.00
N SER A 63 -1.76 -17.92 1.12
CA SER A 63 -1.42 -18.69 2.32
C SER A 63 0.09 -18.90 2.40
N ASP A 64 0.58 -19.07 3.62
CA ASP A 64 1.99 -19.36 3.85
C ASP A 64 2.32 -20.81 3.42
N ASN A 65 3.52 -20.97 2.86
CA ASN A 65 4.08 -22.27 2.53
C ASN A 65 5.61 -22.21 2.71
N GLU A 66 6.34 -23.27 2.30
CA GLU A 66 7.79 -23.33 2.49
C GLU A 66 8.57 -22.24 1.78
N GLU A 67 8.04 -21.71 0.69
CA GLU A 67 8.72 -20.73 -0.18
C GLU A 67 8.14 -19.33 -0.06
N LEU A 68 6.83 -19.21 0.18
CA LEU A 68 6.11 -17.93 0.12
C LEU A 68 5.39 -17.64 1.43
N MET A 69 5.41 -16.38 1.84
CA MET A 69 4.64 -15.90 2.99
C MET A 69 3.81 -14.69 2.61
N THR A 70 2.52 -14.75 2.92
CA THR A 70 1.60 -13.63 2.77
C THR A 70 1.88 -12.53 3.80
N ILE A 71 1.16 -11.40 3.67
CA ILE A 71 1.22 -10.34 4.68
C ILE A 71 0.97 -10.90 6.09
N SER A 72 1.81 -10.58 7.04
CA SER A 72 1.62 -10.98 8.43
C SER A 72 0.57 -10.10 9.12
N ASP A 73 0.04 -10.57 10.24
CA ASP A 73 -0.86 -9.77 11.07
C ASP A 73 -0.21 -8.47 11.53
N LYS A 74 1.06 -8.51 11.90
CA LYS A 74 1.82 -7.33 12.31
C LYS A 74 2.02 -6.34 11.17
N GLN A 75 2.33 -6.83 9.98
CA GLN A 75 2.43 -5.97 8.79
C GLN A 75 1.09 -5.35 8.42
N ALA A 76 0.01 -6.12 8.47
CA ALA A 76 -1.35 -5.63 8.22
C ALA A 76 -1.74 -4.54 9.22
N GLU A 77 -1.43 -4.73 10.50
CA GLU A 77 -1.67 -3.73 11.54
C GLU A 77 -0.86 -2.47 11.31
N SER A 78 0.44 -2.59 11.01
CA SER A 78 1.31 -1.45 10.71
C SER A 78 0.82 -0.67 9.49
N LEU A 79 0.39 -1.37 8.45
CA LEU A 79 -0.14 -0.73 7.25
C LEU A 79 -1.48 -0.04 7.54
N MET A 80 -2.37 -0.69 8.29
CA MET A 80 -3.64 -0.10 8.68
C MET A 80 -3.44 1.21 9.46
N PHE A 81 -2.54 1.22 10.44
CA PHE A 81 -2.23 2.43 11.20
C PHE A 81 -1.58 3.52 10.34
N PHE A 82 -0.67 3.14 9.45
CA PHE A 82 -0.07 4.10 8.51
C PHE A 82 -1.13 4.79 7.65
N ILE A 83 -2.06 4.02 7.12
CA ILE A 83 -3.15 4.55 6.29
C ILE A 83 -4.06 5.46 7.12
N ASP A 84 -4.45 5.02 8.31
CA ASP A 84 -5.32 5.80 9.18
C ASP A 84 -4.67 7.10 9.63
N ASP A 85 -3.41 7.08 10.03
CA ASP A 85 -2.67 8.27 10.44
C ASP A 85 -2.58 9.31 9.33
N ASN A 86 -2.51 8.87 8.08
CA ASN A 86 -2.36 9.78 6.95
C ASN A 86 -3.69 10.21 6.31
N LEU A 87 -4.76 9.42 6.43
CA LEU A 87 -6.00 9.64 5.68
C LEU A 87 -7.23 9.93 6.54
N SER A 88 -7.18 9.75 7.86
CA SER A 88 -8.39 9.88 8.71
C SER A 88 -8.92 11.31 8.79
N ASP A 89 -8.05 12.31 8.83
CA ASP A 89 -8.45 13.70 9.12
C ASP A 89 -8.53 14.58 7.87
N ASN A 90 -7.86 14.22 6.78
CA ASN A 90 -7.85 15.03 5.56
C ASN A 90 -7.50 14.18 4.36
N THR A 91 -8.55 13.82 3.60
CA THR A 91 -8.40 13.07 2.35
C THR A 91 -8.48 13.95 1.11
N ASP A 92 -8.82 15.24 1.29
CA ASP A 92 -8.93 16.18 0.19
C ASP A 92 -7.57 16.39 -0.45
N ASP A 93 -7.48 16.13 -1.75
CA ASP A 93 -6.28 16.34 -2.57
C ASP A 93 -5.05 15.49 -2.20
N ILE A 94 -5.20 14.43 -1.39
CA ILE A 94 -4.11 13.51 -1.13
C ILE A 94 -3.99 12.49 -2.26
N ASP A 95 -2.76 12.36 -2.79
CA ASP A 95 -2.40 11.31 -3.73
C ASP A 95 -1.82 10.11 -2.97
N VAL A 96 -2.36 8.94 -3.25
CA VAL A 96 -1.90 7.68 -2.67
C VAL A 96 -1.20 6.87 -3.74
N TYR A 97 0.12 6.75 -3.62
CA TYR A 97 0.94 5.97 -4.55
C TYR A 97 1.17 4.58 -3.95
N ILE A 98 0.72 3.55 -4.66
CA ILE A 98 0.86 2.16 -4.20
C ILE A 98 1.51 1.35 -5.32
N HIS A 99 2.52 0.55 -4.98
CA HIS A 99 3.04 -0.42 -5.93
C HIS A 99 3.29 -1.79 -5.29
N CYS A 100 3.24 -2.81 -6.10
CA CYS A 100 3.84 -4.12 -5.87
C CYS A 100 4.68 -4.48 -7.10
N LEU A 101 5.04 -5.73 -7.30
CA LEU A 101 5.87 -6.08 -8.46
C LEU A 101 5.17 -5.76 -9.79
N ALA A 102 3.97 -6.29 -9.99
CA ALA A 102 3.21 -6.13 -11.23
C ALA A 102 2.13 -5.05 -11.20
N GLY A 103 1.79 -4.52 -10.02
CA GLY A 103 0.71 -3.53 -9.87
C GLY A 103 -0.70 -4.11 -10.03
N MET A 104 -0.88 -5.42 -9.85
CA MET A 104 -2.13 -6.11 -10.16
C MET A 104 -2.80 -6.80 -8.98
N SER A 105 -2.06 -7.24 -7.99
CA SER A 105 -2.57 -8.13 -6.94
C SER A 105 -2.48 -7.51 -5.55
N ARG A 106 -1.30 -7.46 -4.95
CA ARG A 106 -1.09 -6.93 -3.58
C ARG A 106 -1.44 -5.45 -3.47
N SER A 107 -0.94 -4.64 -4.39
CA SER A 107 -1.22 -3.19 -4.42
C SER A 107 -2.70 -2.91 -4.66
N ARG A 108 -3.38 -3.71 -5.48
CA ARG A 108 -4.82 -3.57 -5.71
C ARG A 108 -5.65 -3.91 -4.48
N ALA A 109 -5.21 -4.88 -3.69
CA ALA A 109 -5.86 -5.20 -2.42
C ALA A 109 -5.80 -4.02 -1.43
N VAL A 110 -4.63 -3.40 -1.31
CA VAL A 110 -4.44 -2.21 -0.46
C VAL A 110 -5.29 -1.04 -0.98
N ALA A 111 -5.28 -0.81 -2.28
CA ALA A 111 -6.07 0.25 -2.90
C ALA A 111 -7.57 0.05 -2.64
N GLU A 112 -8.08 -1.18 -2.77
CA GLU A 112 -9.49 -1.48 -2.48
C GLU A 112 -9.84 -1.25 -1.01
N TYR A 113 -8.96 -1.64 -0.09
CA TYR A 113 -9.13 -1.36 1.33
C TYR A 113 -9.25 0.16 1.59
N ILE A 114 -8.35 0.96 1.01
CA ILE A 114 -8.39 2.42 1.15
C ILE A 114 -9.69 2.98 0.58
N LYS A 115 -10.10 2.53 -0.58
CA LYS A 115 -11.35 2.97 -1.24
C LYS A 115 -12.58 2.69 -0.38
N ARG A 116 -12.60 1.57 0.34
CA ARG A 116 -13.75 1.18 1.18
C ARG A 116 -13.88 2.03 2.44
N HIS A 117 -12.76 2.49 3.00
CA HIS A 117 -12.74 3.08 4.35
C HIS A 117 -12.41 4.58 4.36
N TYR A 118 -11.92 5.13 3.28
CA TYR A 118 -11.51 6.53 3.20
C TYR A 118 -12.06 7.20 1.95
N ASP A 119 -12.24 8.51 2.02
CA ASP A 119 -12.81 9.29 0.92
C ASP A 119 -11.71 9.66 -0.10
N VAL A 120 -11.10 8.65 -0.69
CA VAL A 120 -10.09 8.77 -1.73
C VAL A 120 -10.55 7.99 -2.96
N VAL A 121 -10.52 8.64 -4.13
CA VAL A 121 -11.03 8.06 -5.36
C VAL A 121 -9.93 7.41 -6.20
N TYR A 122 -10.30 6.32 -6.88
CA TYR A 122 -9.50 5.76 -7.96
C TYR A 122 -9.60 6.58 -9.24
N ASP A 123 -8.61 6.48 -10.10
CA ASP A 123 -8.85 6.63 -11.52
C ASP A 123 -9.89 5.54 -11.94
N LYS A 124 -10.99 5.97 -12.51
CA LYS A 124 -12.18 5.12 -12.77
C LYS A 124 -11.90 3.86 -13.59
N ARG A 125 -10.88 3.89 -14.44
CA ARG A 125 -10.54 2.76 -15.32
C ARG A 125 -9.76 1.67 -14.60
N GLU A 126 -9.02 2.02 -13.59
CA GLU A 126 -8.09 1.10 -12.93
C GLU A 126 -8.81 0.09 -12.04
N ARG A 127 -9.82 0.53 -11.29
CA ARG A 127 -10.55 -0.35 -10.38
C ARG A 127 -11.24 -1.49 -11.14
N ASP A 128 -11.98 -1.14 -12.19
CA ASP A 128 -12.80 -2.11 -12.94
C ASP A 128 -11.94 -3.12 -13.69
N LEU A 129 -10.78 -2.71 -14.19
CA LEU A 129 -9.89 -3.58 -14.96
C LEU A 129 -9.22 -4.67 -14.10
N TYR A 130 -8.89 -4.37 -12.84
CA TYR A 130 -8.03 -5.23 -12.04
C TYR A 130 -8.67 -5.77 -10.75
N TYR A 131 -9.94 -5.46 -10.51
CA TYR A 131 -10.65 -5.90 -9.30
C TYR A 131 -10.59 -7.42 -9.09
N ASN A 132 -10.71 -8.20 -10.16
CA ASN A 132 -10.68 -9.66 -10.10
C ASN A 132 -9.29 -10.25 -9.82
N TYR A 133 -8.24 -9.44 -9.90
CA TYR A 133 -6.85 -9.89 -9.71
C TYR A 133 -6.30 -9.55 -8.32
N LEU A 134 -7.04 -8.82 -7.51
CA LEU A 134 -6.54 -8.40 -6.19
C LEU A 134 -6.34 -9.60 -5.26
N ASN A 135 -5.32 -9.50 -4.40
CA ASN A 135 -5.03 -10.51 -3.40
C ASN A 135 -6.04 -10.42 -2.25
N HIS A 136 -7.00 -11.34 -2.20
CA HIS A 136 -8.07 -11.34 -1.21
C HIS A 136 -7.57 -11.57 0.21
N GLU A 137 -6.47 -12.30 0.40
CA GLU A 137 -5.91 -12.50 1.73
C GLU A 137 -5.36 -11.20 2.32
N VAL A 138 -4.67 -10.40 1.51
CA VAL A 138 -4.21 -9.06 1.93
C VAL A 138 -5.40 -8.19 2.33
N LEU A 139 -6.42 -8.14 1.49
CA LEU A 139 -7.62 -7.36 1.76
C LEU A 139 -8.33 -7.83 3.04
N ASN A 140 -8.50 -9.14 3.21
CA ASN A 140 -9.17 -9.73 4.37
C ASN A 140 -8.42 -9.44 5.67
N ARG A 141 -7.09 -9.49 5.66
CA ARG A 141 -6.28 -9.18 6.85
C ARG A 141 -6.35 -7.71 7.23
N LEU A 142 -6.31 -6.82 6.27
CA LEU A 142 -6.50 -5.38 6.51
C LEU A 142 -7.89 -5.09 7.06
N GLU A 143 -8.94 -5.68 6.49
CA GLU A 143 -10.32 -5.52 6.95
C GLU A 143 -10.49 -6.02 8.39
N ARG A 144 -9.88 -7.14 8.72
CA ARG A 144 -9.92 -7.69 10.07
C ARG A 144 -9.22 -6.76 11.07
N LYS A 145 -8.05 -6.24 10.74
CA LYS A 145 -7.32 -5.31 11.60
C LYS A 145 -8.07 -3.99 11.78
N TYR A 146 -8.72 -3.51 10.74
CA TYR A 146 -9.58 -2.33 10.84
C TYR A 146 -10.76 -2.56 11.78
N ARG A 147 -11.45 -3.70 11.68
CA ARG A 147 -12.54 -4.04 12.61
C ARG A 147 -12.06 -4.12 14.05
N ASP A 148 -10.91 -4.78 14.29
CA ASP A 148 -10.33 -4.85 15.63
C ASP A 148 -10.06 -3.46 16.19
N TYR A 149 -9.53 -2.58 15.36
CA TYR A 149 -9.24 -1.19 15.73
C TYR A 149 -10.50 -0.40 16.10
N ILE A 150 -11.53 -0.43 15.25
CA ILE A 150 -12.78 0.33 15.52
C ILE A 150 -13.56 -0.25 16.71
N ASN A 151 -13.35 -1.52 17.04
CA ASN A 151 -13.95 -2.17 18.23
C ASN A 151 -13.08 -2.02 19.48
N ASN A 152 -12.01 -1.23 19.44
CA ASN A 152 -11.04 -1.02 20.53
C ASN A 152 -10.31 -2.31 20.99
N GLU A 153 -10.16 -3.27 20.09
CA GLU A 153 -9.41 -4.51 20.35
C GLU A 153 -7.91 -4.34 20.10
N ILE A 154 -7.54 -3.23 19.43
CA ILE A 154 -6.15 -2.79 19.21
C ILE A 154 -6.01 -1.38 19.78
N CYS A 155 -4.97 -1.17 20.56
CA CYS A 155 -4.67 0.14 21.14
C CYS A 155 -3.74 0.96 20.27
#